data_b49d663e28770e391d77a1359ce47ee6
#
_entry.id   b49d663e28770e391d77a1359ce47ee6
#
_cell.length_a   1.000
_cell.length_b   1.000
_cell.length_c   1.000
_cell.angle_alpha   90.00
_cell.angle_beta   90.00
_cell.angle_gamma   90.00
#
_symmetry.space_group_name_H-M   'P 1'
#
loop_
_entity.id
_entity.type
_entity.pdbx_description
1 polymer ?
#
loop_
_entity_poly.entity_id
_entity_poly.type
_entity_poly.pdbx_seq_one_letter_code
_entity_poly.pdbx_strand_id
1 'polypeptide(L)'
;MTHFKTLSELHQFNGYPPPEHPLLSLLRCHQTCPTDSREYTGDFYMIGLKKMKSGMIRYGRTNYDSDSGSMYFIKPRQIAEMRNLELEEDGFAIYIHEDYLNGHPLHAEIKKYQYFEYEANEALHLSPKEEQIIWDLYRDIETEYNNNPDEYSKDIILGHIEAILRYAQRFYKRQFMNRTELSGRIISRFSETLRKYFESGQVTKKGLPTVTFMAAELNLSTSYPSDLLKQETGKTAIEHIHLFLISEAKHLLNNADATVAEIAYSLGFENPPYFSRLFKKEVGVSPNQYKKVSLN
;
A
#
# COMPACT_ATOMS: atom_id res chain seq x y z
N MET A 1 -10.90 -20.13 7.52
CA MET A 1 -10.71 -19.14 6.42
C MET A 1 -10.91 -19.87 5.09
N THR A 2 -11.80 -19.41 4.26
CA THR A 2 -12.12 -20.03 2.97
C THR A 2 -11.37 -19.32 1.84
N HIS A 3 -10.85 -20.08 0.89
CA HIS A 3 -10.23 -19.54 -0.32
C HIS A 3 -11.09 -19.88 -1.54
N PHE A 4 -11.46 -18.86 -2.31
CA PHE A 4 -12.29 -19.00 -3.51
C PHE A 4 -11.43 -18.91 -4.77
N LYS A 5 -11.53 -19.95 -5.60
CA LYS A 5 -10.85 -20.02 -6.91
C LYS A 5 -11.70 -19.41 -8.03
N THR A 6 -13.01 -19.30 -7.83
CA THR A 6 -13.93 -18.77 -8.84
C THR A 6 -14.86 -17.72 -8.25
N LEU A 7 -15.35 -16.81 -9.09
CA LEU A 7 -16.35 -15.83 -8.69
C LEU A 7 -17.69 -16.48 -8.36
N SER A 8 -18.03 -17.60 -8.99
CA SER A 8 -19.25 -18.36 -8.71
C SER A 8 -19.27 -18.90 -7.28
N GLU A 9 -18.13 -19.44 -6.78
CA GLU A 9 -18.00 -19.89 -5.38
C GLU A 9 -18.17 -18.72 -4.40
N LEU A 10 -17.56 -17.58 -4.71
CA LEU A 10 -17.70 -16.36 -3.91
C LEU A 10 -19.15 -15.87 -3.87
N HIS A 11 -19.82 -15.83 -5.02
CA HIS A 11 -21.22 -15.41 -5.13
C HIS A 11 -22.14 -16.34 -4.32
N GLN A 12 -21.98 -17.64 -4.47
CA GLN A 12 -22.73 -18.64 -3.70
C GLN A 12 -22.54 -18.45 -2.19
N PHE A 13 -21.30 -18.27 -1.75
CA PHE A 13 -20.97 -18.07 -0.34
C PHE A 13 -21.61 -16.79 0.22
N ASN A 14 -21.64 -15.72 -0.58
CA ASN A 14 -22.20 -14.43 -0.18
C ASN A 14 -23.72 -14.32 -0.39
N GLY A 15 -24.36 -15.30 -1.01
CA GLY A 15 -25.78 -15.24 -1.34
C GLY A 15 -26.10 -14.24 -2.47
N TYR A 16 -25.12 -13.96 -3.34
CA TYR A 16 -25.32 -13.13 -4.53
C TYR A 16 -25.87 -13.95 -5.68
N PRO A 17 -26.56 -13.32 -6.65
CA PRO A 17 -26.88 -13.96 -7.92
C PRO A 17 -25.62 -14.51 -8.59
N PRO A 18 -25.71 -15.60 -9.38
CA PRO A 18 -24.58 -16.07 -10.18
C PRO A 18 -23.98 -14.92 -11.01
N PRO A 19 -22.64 -14.84 -11.15
CA PRO A 19 -22.03 -13.81 -11.97
C PRO A 19 -22.34 -14.05 -13.45
N GLU A 20 -22.62 -12.99 -14.21
CA GLU A 20 -22.89 -13.08 -15.66
C GLU A 20 -21.65 -13.46 -16.46
N HIS A 21 -20.47 -13.10 -15.96
CA HIS A 21 -19.19 -13.48 -16.56
C HIS A 21 -18.33 -14.27 -15.55
N PRO A 22 -17.70 -15.39 -15.94
CA PRO A 22 -16.98 -16.25 -14.99
C PRO A 22 -15.75 -15.62 -14.34
N LEU A 23 -15.16 -14.61 -15.00
CA LEU A 23 -13.90 -13.98 -14.58
C LEU A 23 -14.04 -12.49 -14.19
N LEU A 24 -15.23 -11.91 -14.34
CA LEU A 24 -15.53 -10.52 -13.96
C LEU A 24 -16.89 -10.47 -13.29
N SER A 25 -17.02 -9.72 -12.21
CA SER A 25 -18.30 -9.47 -11.54
C SER A 25 -18.40 -8.04 -11.09
N LEU A 26 -19.55 -7.44 -11.33
CA LEU A 26 -19.94 -6.12 -10.88
C LEU A 26 -21.05 -6.27 -9.85
N LEU A 27 -20.85 -5.73 -8.65
CA LEU A 27 -21.85 -5.73 -7.59
C LEU A 27 -22.19 -4.30 -7.21
N ARG A 28 -23.46 -3.93 -7.30
CA ARG A 28 -24.00 -2.73 -6.65
C ARG A 28 -24.54 -3.09 -5.28
N CYS A 29 -24.16 -2.35 -4.29
CA CYS A 29 -24.63 -2.49 -2.93
C CYS A 29 -25.64 -1.38 -2.63
N HIS A 30 -26.95 -1.71 -2.70
CA HIS A 30 -28.03 -0.88 -2.20
C HIS A 30 -28.35 -1.32 -0.77
N GLN A 31 -28.09 -0.50 0.23
CA GLN A 31 -28.50 -0.58 1.64
C GLN A 31 -28.22 -1.89 2.43
N THR A 32 -28.05 -3.05 1.83
CA THR A 32 -27.78 -4.31 2.55
C THR A 32 -26.70 -5.11 1.85
N CYS A 33 -25.46 -4.93 2.27
CA CYS A 33 -24.47 -6.01 2.15
C CYS A 33 -24.75 -7.05 3.24
N PRO A 34 -24.42 -8.35 3.03
CA PRO A 34 -24.61 -9.37 4.04
C PRO A 34 -23.99 -8.94 5.38
N THR A 35 -24.82 -8.95 6.43
CA THR A 35 -24.50 -8.45 7.76
C THR A 35 -23.60 -9.38 8.57
N ASP A 36 -23.38 -10.62 8.10
CA ASP A 36 -22.59 -11.60 8.83
C ASP A 36 -21.08 -11.37 8.70
N SER A 37 -20.37 -11.71 9.76
CA SER A 37 -18.90 -11.68 9.77
C SER A 37 -18.33 -12.70 8.79
N ARG A 38 -17.59 -12.22 7.79
CA ARG A 38 -17.01 -13.06 6.75
C ARG A 38 -15.54 -12.77 6.56
N GLU A 39 -14.74 -13.82 6.53
CA GLU A 39 -13.32 -13.79 6.30
C GLU A 39 -12.98 -14.77 5.17
N TYR A 40 -12.37 -14.26 4.10
CA TYR A 40 -12.01 -15.06 2.94
C TYR A 40 -10.80 -14.51 2.17
N THR A 41 -10.27 -15.35 1.28
CA THR A 41 -9.29 -14.96 0.24
C THR A 41 -9.81 -15.46 -1.11
N GLY A 42 -9.25 -14.95 -2.21
CA GLY A 42 -9.59 -15.44 -3.55
C GLY A 42 -8.55 -15.10 -4.60
N ASP A 43 -8.66 -15.72 -5.77
CA ASP A 43 -7.77 -15.50 -6.92
C ASP A 43 -8.23 -14.31 -7.79
N PHE A 44 -8.72 -13.24 -7.15
CA PHE A 44 -9.25 -12.06 -7.81
C PHE A 44 -8.84 -10.76 -7.12
N TYR A 45 -8.72 -9.71 -7.92
CA TYR A 45 -8.65 -8.34 -7.44
C TYR A 45 -10.04 -7.86 -7.06
N MET A 46 -10.13 -6.98 -6.08
CA MET A 46 -11.36 -6.30 -5.70
C MET A 46 -11.10 -4.80 -5.65
N ILE A 47 -11.92 -4.04 -6.39
CA ILE A 47 -11.92 -2.59 -6.41
C ILE A 47 -13.30 -2.15 -5.94
N GLY A 48 -13.40 -1.41 -4.87
CA GLY A 48 -14.69 -0.97 -4.36
C GLY A 48 -14.73 0.47 -3.93
N LEU A 49 -15.93 1.05 -4.04
CA LEU A 49 -16.30 2.35 -3.50
C LEU A 49 -17.44 2.15 -2.52
N LYS A 50 -17.30 2.67 -1.28
CA LYS A 50 -18.33 2.60 -0.24
C LYS A 50 -18.34 3.82 0.65
N LYS A 51 -19.55 4.20 1.10
CA LYS A 51 -19.77 5.00 2.32
C LYS A 51 -20.39 4.07 3.35
N MET A 52 -19.73 3.91 4.49
CA MET A 52 -20.18 3.03 5.57
C MET A 52 -20.88 3.86 6.64
N LYS A 53 -22.05 3.42 7.07
CA LYS A 53 -22.78 3.95 8.21
C LYS A 53 -22.34 3.29 9.51
N SER A 54 -22.13 1.99 9.47
CA SER A 54 -21.63 1.20 10.59
C SER A 54 -20.98 -0.10 10.10
N GLY A 55 -20.29 -0.80 10.99
CA GLY A 55 -19.63 -2.06 10.69
C GLY A 55 -18.12 -1.90 10.48
N MET A 56 -17.48 -2.94 9.97
CA MET A 56 -16.03 -2.99 9.79
C MET A 56 -15.64 -3.72 8.51
N ILE A 57 -14.78 -3.11 7.72
CA ILE A 57 -13.99 -3.80 6.70
C ILE A 57 -12.54 -3.83 7.18
N ARG A 58 -11.95 -5.01 7.18
CA ARG A 58 -10.52 -5.18 7.45
C ARG A 58 -9.86 -5.94 6.31
N TYR A 59 -8.78 -5.39 5.84
CA TYR A 59 -7.76 -6.06 5.03
C TYR A 59 -6.39 -5.56 5.49
N GLY A 60 -5.43 -6.47 5.61
CA GLY A 60 -4.21 -6.17 6.37
C GLY A 60 -4.44 -6.21 7.88
N ARG A 61 -3.77 -5.31 8.63
CA ARG A 61 -3.71 -5.33 10.10
C ARG A 61 -4.68 -4.40 10.82
N THR A 62 -5.32 -3.49 10.11
CA THR A 62 -6.09 -2.38 10.69
C THR A 62 -7.52 -2.33 10.19
N ASN A 63 -8.37 -1.60 10.90
CA ASN A 63 -9.76 -1.37 10.54
C ASN A 63 -9.87 -0.23 9.51
N TYR A 64 -10.88 -0.33 8.65
CA TYR A 64 -11.24 0.70 7.69
C TYR A 64 -11.86 1.92 8.41
N ASP A 65 -11.40 3.13 8.07
CA ASP A 65 -11.99 4.38 8.53
C ASP A 65 -13.13 4.80 7.60
N SER A 66 -14.32 5.06 8.16
CA SER A 66 -15.58 5.14 7.42
C SER A 66 -16.14 6.55 7.19
N ASP A 67 -15.45 7.62 7.61
CA ASP A 67 -16.07 8.96 7.70
C ASP A 67 -16.35 9.67 6.37
N SER A 68 -15.98 9.11 5.20
CA SER A 68 -16.26 9.69 3.87
C SER A 68 -16.29 8.59 2.81
N GLY A 69 -16.87 8.88 1.64
CA GLY A 69 -16.82 7.97 0.49
C GLY A 69 -15.37 7.57 0.19
N SER A 70 -15.10 6.29 0.25
CA SER A 70 -13.73 5.80 0.17
C SER A 70 -13.64 4.61 -0.76
N MET A 71 -12.53 4.56 -1.52
CA MET A 71 -12.17 3.39 -2.29
C MET A 71 -11.24 2.48 -1.50
N TYR A 72 -11.41 1.19 -1.73
CA TYR A 72 -10.53 0.15 -1.22
C TYR A 72 -10.11 -0.78 -2.36
N PHE A 73 -8.90 -1.36 -2.21
CA PHE A 73 -8.24 -2.19 -3.21
C PHE A 73 -7.69 -3.43 -2.52
N ILE A 74 -8.12 -4.60 -2.98
CA ILE A 74 -7.67 -5.89 -2.44
C ILE A 74 -7.09 -6.69 -3.59
N LYS A 75 -5.89 -7.24 -3.39
CA LYS A 75 -5.21 -8.08 -4.38
C LYS A 75 -5.57 -9.56 -4.20
N PRO A 76 -5.31 -10.41 -5.20
CA PRO A 76 -5.46 -11.86 -5.06
C PRO A 76 -4.72 -12.39 -3.83
N ARG A 77 -5.33 -13.36 -3.15
CA ARG A 77 -4.83 -14.05 -1.95
C ARG A 77 -4.67 -13.18 -0.70
N GLN A 78 -5.05 -11.91 -0.75
CA GLN A 78 -5.13 -11.07 0.44
C GLN A 78 -6.40 -11.42 1.24
N ILE A 79 -6.27 -11.44 2.57
CA ILE A 79 -7.41 -11.70 3.46
C ILE A 79 -8.33 -10.48 3.45
N ALA A 80 -9.59 -10.71 3.08
CA ALA A 80 -10.68 -9.75 3.22
C ALA A 80 -11.59 -10.18 4.37
N GLU A 81 -11.78 -9.31 5.34
CA GLU A 81 -12.70 -9.52 6.46
C GLU A 81 -13.75 -8.41 6.46
N MET A 82 -15.01 -8.79 6.46
CA MET A 82 -16.17 -7.88 6.52
C MET A 82 -17.01 -8.25 7.74
N ARG A 83 -17.37 -7.27 8.57
CA ARG A 83 -18.20 -7.50 9.77
C ARG A 83 -19.33 -6.48 9.84
N ASN A 84 -20.57 -6.98 9.90
CA ASN A 84 -21.77 -6.20 10.19
C ASN A 84 -21.87 -4.89 9.40
N LEU A 85 -21.64 -4.96 8.07
CA LEU A 85 -21.59 -3.77 7.24
C LEU A 85 -22.99 -3.19 7.03
N GLU A 86 -23.17 -1.93 7.42
CA GLU A 86 -24.27 -1.08 6.99
C GLU A 86 -23.72 0.03 6.09
N LEU A 87 -24.29 0.21 4.92
CA LEU A 87 -23.91 1.24 3.98
C LEU A 87 -24.84 2.46 4.11
N GLU A 88 -24.27 3.64 3.98
CA GLU A 88 -25.03 4.90 4.01
C GLU A 88 -25.70 5.19 2.67
N GLU A 89 -25.01 4.92 1.59
CA GLU A 89 -25.43 5.20 0.22
C GLU A 89 -25.00 4.05 -0.70
N ASP A 90 -25.38 4.17 -1.98
CA ASP A 90 -24.96 3.26 -3.02
C ASP A 90 -23.43 3.13 -3.07
N GLY A 91 -22.98 1.91 -3.17
CA GLY A 91 -21.60 1.57 -3.40
C GLY A 91 -21.48 0.52 -4.48
N PHE A 92 -20.26 0.26 -4.90
CA PHE A 92 -20.00 -0.84 -5.83
C PHE A 92 -18.74 -1.62 -5.46
N ALA A 93 -18.68 -2.84 -5.97
CA ALA A 93 -17.47 -3.65 -5.99
C ALA A 93 -17.28 -4.29 -7.37
N ILE A 94 -16.07 -4.19 -7.90
CA ILE A 94 -15.62 -4.87 -9.12
C ILE A 94 -14.70 -6.00 -8.68
N TYR A 95 -15.06 -7.24 -9.00
CA TYR A 95 -14.22 -8.41 -8.80
C TYR A 95 -13.64 -8.85 -10.14
N ILE A 96 -12.32 -8.94 -10.22
CA ILE A 96 -11.58 -9.27 -11.45
C ILE A 96 -10.71 -10.49 -11.15
N HIS A 97 -11.09 -11.65 -11.66
CA HIS A 97 -10.25 -12.83 -11.58
C HIS A 97 -8.91 -12.55 -12.30
N GLU A 98 -7.80 -13.00 -11.74
CA GLU A 98 -6.47 -12.72 -12.34
C GLU A 98 -6.36 -13.21 -13.80
N ASP A 99 -7.07 -14.29 -14.17
CA ASP A 99 -7.09 -14.79 -15.54
C ASP A 99 -7.83 -13.87 -16.54
N TYR A 100 -8.71 -12.97 -16.07
CA TYR A 100 -9.34 -11.99 -16.95
C TYR A 100 -8.33 -11.02 -17.57
N LEU A 101 -7.22 -10.79 -16.88
CA LEU A 101 -6.14 -9.92 -17.34
C LEU A 101 -5.19 -10.59 -18.33
N ASN A 102 -5.28 -11.91 -18.53
CA ASN A 102 -4.37 -12.64 -19.42
C ASN A 102 -4.47 -12.14 -20.85
N GLY A 103 -3.30 -11.84 -21.46
CA GLY A 103 -3.19 -11.30 -22.80
C GLY A 103 -3.34 -9.78 -22.91
N HIS A 104 -3.72 -9.08 -21.82
CA HIS A 104 -3.86 -7.62 -21.85
C HIS A 104 -2.70 -6.94 -21.07
N PRO A 105 -2.22 -5.75 -21.51
CA PRO A 105 -1.13 -5.00 -20.85
C PRO A 105 -1.38 -4.74 -19.37
N LEU A 106 -2.63 -4.57 -18.95
CA LEU A 106 -3.02 -4.35 -17.57
C LEU A 106 -2.58 -5.48 -16.63
N HIS A 107 -2.37 -6.72 -17.14
CA HIS A 107 -1.81 -7.82 -16.34
C HIS A 107 -0.46 -7.46 -15.69
N ALA A 108 0.39 -6.75 -16.39
CA ALA A 108 1.69 -6.31 -15.86
C ALA A 108 1.57 -4.98 -15.08
N GLU A 109 0.71 -4.07 -15.55
CA GLU A 109 0.57 -2.74 -14.95
C GLU A 109 -0.11 -2.77 -13.57
N ILE A 110 -1.13 -3.61 -13.38
CA ILE A 110 -1.89 -3.66 -12.11
C ILE A 110 -0.99 -4.00 -10.91
N LYS A 111 0.05 -4.81 -11.13
CA LYS A 111 1.04 -5.21 -10.13
C LYS A 111 1.98 -4.07 -9.69
N LYS A 112 2.03 -2.97 -10.44
CA LYS A 112 2.85 -1.79 -10.13
C LYS A 112 2.13 -0.80 -9.21
N TYR A 113 0.82 -0.91 -9.05
CA TYR A 113 0.04 -0.05 -8.18
C TYR A 113 0.22 -0.47 -6.72
N GLN A 114 1.05 0.26 -5.98
CA GLN A 114 1.44 -0.08 -4.61
C GLN A 114 0.28 0.00 -3.62
N TYR A 115 -0.78 0.77 -3.92
CA TYR A 115 -1.93 0.89 -3.04
C TYR A 115 -2.75 -0.40 -2.89
N PHE A 116 -2.52 -1.44 -3.70
CA PHE A 116 -3.03 -2.78 -3.42
C PHE A 116 -2.32 -3.46 -2.23
N GLU A 117 -1.19 -2.90 -1.77
CA GLU A 117 -0.46 -3.35 -0.58
C GLU A 117 -0.83 -2.54 0.68
N TYR A 118 -1.65 -1.49 0.53
CA TYR A 118 -2.04 -0.63 1.65
C TYR A 118 -3.03 -1.34 2.58
N GLU A 119 -3.06 -0.91 3.83
CA GLU A 119 -3.99 -1.43 4.83
C GLU A 119 -5.29 -0.62 4.86
N ALA A 120 -6.31 -1.14 5.53
CA ALA A 120 -7.65 -0.56 5.53
C ALA A 120 -7.71 0.90 6.03
N ASN A 121 -6.87 1.27 7.01
CA ASN A 121 -6.77 2.65 7.51
C ASN A 121 -6.06 3.61 6.54
N GLU A 122 -5.56 3.10 5.44
CA GLU A 122 -4.89 3.84 4.37
C GLU A 122 -5.80 3.98 3.14
N ALA A 123 -7.10 3.79 3.33
CA ALA A 123 -8.10 3.88 2.27
C ALA A 123 -8.07 5.24 1.55
N LEU A 124 -8.42 5.23 0.28
CA LEU A 124 -8.48 6.43 -0.53
C LEU A 124 -9.79 7.19 -0.29
N HIS A 125 -9.71 8.36 0.33
CA HIS A 125 -10.84 9.26 0.52
C HIS A 125 -11.02 10.17 -0.70
N LEU A 126 -12.23 10.22 -1.22
CA LEU A 126 -12.58 10.96 -2.41
C LEU A 126 -13.31 12.28 -2.07
N SER A 127 -12.97 13.34 -2.79
CA SER A 127 -13.84 14.51 -2.85
C SER A 127 -15.09 14.21 -3.69
N PRO A 128 -16.20 14.97 -3.56
CA PRO A 128 -17.42 14.73 -4.35
C PRO A 128 -17.20 14.71 -5.87
N LYS A 129 -16.26 15.53 -6.38
CA LYS A 129 -15.92 15.55 -7.81
C LYS A 129 -15.13 14.29 -8.22
N GLU A 130 -14.24 13.82 -7.37
CA GLU A 130 -13.46 12.59 -7.63
C GLU A 130 -14.35 11.37 -7.57
N GLU A 131 -15.28 11.34 -6.60
CA GLU A 131 -16.28 10.29 -6.49
C GLU A 131 -17.16 10.20 -7.75
N GLN A 132 -17.60 11.35 -8.28
CA GLN A 132 -18.37 11.41 -9.52
C GLN A 132 -17.60 10.82 -10.71
N ILE A 133 -16.29 11.13 -10.86
CA ILE A 133 -15.44 10.57 -11.91
C ILE A 133 -15.38 9.04 -11.82
N ILE A 134 -15.24 8.51 -10.61
CA ILE A 134 -15.17 7.06 -10.39
C ILE A 134 -16.53 6.40 -10.71
N TRP A 135 -17.64 7.04 -10.32
CA TRP A 135 -18.99 6.56 -10.64
C TRP A 135 -19.28 6.57 -12.16
N ASP A 136 -18.82 7.59 -12.87
CA ASP A 136 -19.00 7.66 -14.33
C ASP A 136 -18.25 6.51 -15.01
N LEU A 137 -16.99 6.25 -14.65
CA LEU A 137 -16.23 5.12 -15.17
C LEU A 137 -16.84 3.76 -14.81
N TYR A 138 -17.39 3.63 -13.59
CA TYR A 138 -18.09 2.41 -13.22
C TYR A 138 -19.35 2.19 -14.06
N ARG A 139 -20.12 3.23 -14.35
CA ARG A 139 -21.31 3.13 -15.21
C ARG A 139 -20.97 2.75 -16.65
N ASP A 140 -19.85 3.24 -17.17
CA ASP A 140 -19.36 2.84 -18.48
C ASP A 140 -19.00 1.35 -18.51
N ILE A 141 -18.33 0.84 -17.47
CA ILE A 141 -18.07 -0.60 -17.30
C ILE A 141 -19.36 -1.38 -17.19
N GLU A 142 -20.31 -0.93 -16.37
CA GLU A 142 -21.60 -1.59 -16.15
C GLU A 142 -22.44 -1.64 -17.44
N THR A 143 -22.38 -0.57 -18.24
CA THR A 143 -23.05 -0.51 -19.55
C THR A 143 -22.48 -1.55 -20.48
N GLU A 144 -21.16 -1.64 -20.60
CA GLU A 144 -20.50 -2.61 -21.47
C GLU A 144 -20.68 -4.06 -20.97
N TYR A 145 -20.63 -4.26 -19.65
CA TYR A 145 -20.80 -5.57 -19.03
C TYR A 145 -22.20 -6.16 -19.27
N ASN A 146 -23.24 -5.30 -19.31
CA ASN A 146 -24.64 -5.71 -19.53
C ASN A 146 -25.04 -5.75 -21.03
N ASN A 147 -24.17 -5.34 -21.93
CA ASN A 147 -24.39 -5.45 -23.37
C ASN A 147 -24.09 -6.88 -23.87
N ASN A 148 -24.50 -7.16 -25.10
CA ASN A 148 -24.08 -8.38 -25.79
C ASN A 148 -22.55 -8.33 -26.01
N PRO A 149 -21.77 -9.26 -25.45
CA PRO A 149 -20.33 -9.22 -25.55
C PRO A 149 -19.85 -9.46 -26.98
N ASP A 150 -18.86 -8.70 -27.41
CA ASP A 150 -18.15 -8.85 -28.67
C ASP A 150 -16.63 -8.89 -28.48
N GLU A 151 -15.87 -8.88 -29.55
CA GLU A 151 -14.40 -8.96 -29.50
C GLU A 151 -13.72 -7.73 -28.86
N TYR A 152 -14.45 -6.59 -28.72
CA TYR A 152 -13.95 -5.33 -28.15
C TYR A 152 -14.33 -5.17 -26.68
N SER A 153 -15.38 -5.83 -26.20
CA SER A 153 -15.96 -5.63 -24.88
C SER A 153 -14.94 -5.80 -23.75
N LYS A 154 -14.08 -6.82 -23.84
CA LYS A 154 -13.03 -7.03 -22.85
C LYS A 154 -12.04 -5.85 -22.77
N ASP A 155 -11.59 -5.36 -23.91
CA ASP A 155 -10.60 -4.27 -23.98
C ASP A 155 -11.21 -2.95 -23.51
N ILE A 156 -12.49 -2.68 -23.84
CA ILE A 156 -13.24 -1.51 -23.38
C ILE A 156 -13.35 -1.54 -21.84
N ILE A 157 -13.82 -2.66 -21.29
CA ILE A 157 -13.95 -2.82 -19.83
C ILE A 157 -12.60 -2.64 -19.13
N LEU A 158 -11.55 -3.29 -19.64
CA LEU A 158 -10.20 -3.17 -19.05
C LEU A 158 -9.63 -1.76 -19.20
N GLY A 159 -9.96 -1.04 -20.25
CA GLY A 159 -9.60 0.36 -20.42
C GLY A 159 -10.22 1.27 -19.35
N HIS A 160 -11.50 1.09 -19.03
CA HIS A 160 -12.17 1.84 -17.96
C HIS A 160 -11.64 1.43 -16.57
N ILE A 161 -11.35 0.14 -16.33
CA ILE A 161 -10.71 -0.32 -15.10
C ILE A 161 -9.33 0.32 -14.95
N GLU A 162 -8.53 0.36 -16.00
CA GLU A 162 -7.22 1.03 -15.99
C GLU A 162 -7.36 2.52 -15.68
N ALA A 163 -8.38 3.20 -16.24
CA ALA A 163 -8.67 4.60 -15.92
C ALA A 163 -8.99 4.78 -14.43
N ILE A 164 -9.83 3.94 -13.83
CA ILE A 164 -10.10 3.95 -12.38
C ILE A 164 -8.79 3.83 -11.59
N LEU A 165 -7.93 2.86 -11.94
CA LEU A 165 -6.66 2.64 -11.24
C LEU A 165 -5.71 3.83 -11.37
N ARG A 166 -5.63 4.48 -12.53
CA ARG A 166 -4.83 5.70 -12.75
C ARG A 166 -5.36 6.89 -11.98
N TYR A 167 -6.69 7.07 -11.92
CA TYR A 167 -7.31 8.10 -11.08
C TYR A 167 -7.06 7.85 -9.61
N ALA A 168 -7.19 6.61 -9.13
CA ALA A 168 -6.88 6.25 -7.75
C ALA A 168 -5.43 6.61 -7.39
N GLN A 169 -4.45 6.30 -8.25
CA GLN A 169 -3.06 6.69 -8.04
C GLN A 169 -2.88 8.21 -7.95
N ARG A 170 -3.56 8.98 -8.82
CA ARG A 170 -3.56 10.43 -8.78
C ARG A 170 -4.17 10.97 -7.48
N PHE A 171 -5.28 10.38 -7.04
CA PHE A 171 -6.00 10.82 -5.84
C PHE A 171 -5.25 10.47 -4.56
N TYR A 172 -4.57 9.31 -4.49
CA TYR A 172 -3.62 9.02 -3.41
C TYR A 172 -2.50 10.06 -3.34
N LYS A 173 -1.93 10.44 -4.48
CA LYS A 173 -0.91 11.49 -4.53
C LYS A 173 -1.45 12.82 -3.97
N ARG A 174 -2.67 13.22 -4.33
CA ARG A 174 -3.35 14.40 -3.78
C ARG A 174 -3.60 14.24 -2.27
N GLN A 175 -4.06 13.05 -1.84
CA GLN A 175 -4.31 12.77 -0.42
C GLN A 175 -3.05 12.92 0.43
N PHE A 176 -1.91 12.44 -0.05
CA PHE A 176 -0.62 12.64 0.62
C PHE A 176 -0.26 14.14 0.72
N MET A 177 -0.41 14.90 -0.36
CA MET A 177 -0.13 16.34 -0.37
C MET A 177 -1.03 17.15 0.58
N ASN A 178 -2.33 16.82 0.66
CA ASN A 178 -3.29 17.59 1.45
C ASN A 178 -3.28 17.22 2.94
N ARG A 179 -2.75 16.07 3.32
CA ARG A 179 -2.60 15.63 4.71
C ARG A 179 -1.27 16.07 5.32
N THR A 180 -0.80 17.28 5.05
CA THR A 180 0.51 17.79 5.46
C THR A 180 0.76 17.64 6.97
N GLU A 181 -0.24 17.88 7.83
CA GLU A 181 -0.10 17.67 9.27
C GLU A 181 0.01 16.17 9.63
N LEU A 182 -0.77 15.32 9.00
CA LEU A 182 -0.74 13.87 9.25
C LEU A 182 0.53 13.25 8.65
N SER A 183 0.90 13.67 7.45
CA SER A 183 2.15 13.29 6.78
C SER A 183 3.35 13.72 7.62
N GLY A 184 3.37 14.95 8.10
CA GLY A 184 4.41 15.46 9.01
C GLY A 184 4.50 14.66 10.31
N ARG A 185 3.37 14.23 10.89
CA ARG A 185 3.36 13.35 12.08
C ARG A 185 3.93 11.97 11.77
N ILE A 186 3.61 11.37 10.62
CA ILE A 186 4.14 10.06 10.23
C ILE A 186 5.65 10.15 9.98
N ILE A 187 6.13 11.19 9.29
CA ILE A 187 7.56 11.43 9.07
C ILE A 187 8.29 11.61 10.40
N SER A 188 7.74 12.43 11.30
CA SER A 188 8.31 12.64 12.63
C SER A 188 8.33 11.35 13.45
N ARG A 189 7.24 10.57 13.46
CA ARG A 189 7.18 9.27 14.12
C ARG A 189 8.14 8.26 13.51
N PHE A 190 8.30 8.25 12.18
CA PHE A 190 9.28 7.39 11.50
C PHE A 190 10.70 7.71 11.99
N SER A 191 11.07 8.98 12.00
CA SER A 191 12.39 9.43 12.46
C SER A 191 12.60 9.11 13.95
N GLU A 192 11.57 9.31 14.79
CA GLU A 192 11.64 9.00 16.22
C GLU A 192 11.74 7.48 16.48
N THR A 193 10.98 6.66 15.75
CA THR A 193 11.05 5.19 15.85
C THR A 193 12.44 4.70 15.43
N LEU A 194 12.99 5.27 14.38
CA LEU A 194 14.34 4.95 13.91
C LEU A 194 15.38 5.30 14.99
N ARG A 195 15.31 6.49 15.56
CA ARG A 195 16.18 6.92 16.67
C ARG A 195 16.07 5.98 17.88
N LYS A 196 14.86 5.66 18.32
CA LYS A 196 14.61 4.73 19.44
C LYS A 196 15.18 3.33 19.18
N TYR A 197 15.12 2.85 17.95
CA TYR A 197 15.70 1.56 17.57
C TYR A 197 17.22 1.51 17.84
N PHE A 198 17.91 2.58 17.52
CA PHE A 198 19.36 2.71 17.76
C PHE A 198 19.67 2.92 19.25
N GLU A 199 19.00 3.86 19.91
CA GLU A 199 19.21 4.17 21.33
C GLU A 199 18.94 2.96 22.25
N SER A 200 17.98 2.10 21.90
CA SER A 200 17.64 0.88 22.66
C SER A 200 18.62 -0.28 22.44
N GLY A 201 19.63 -0.12 21.59
CA GLY A 201 20.60 -1.17 21.26
C GLY A 201 20.00 -2.34 20.47
N GLN A 202 18.84 -2.16 19.86
CA GLN A 202 18.25 -3.22 19.01
C GLN A 202 19.09 -3.49 17.77
N VAL A 203 19.80 -2.49 17.29
CA VAL A 203 20.70 -2.60 16.13
C VAL A 203 21.79 -3.69 16.31
N THR A 204 22.34 -3.83 17.52
CA THR A 204 23.35 -4.88 17.82
C THR A 204 22.77 -6.27 17.97
N LYS A 205 21.47 -6.37 18.29
CA LYS A 205 20.77 -7.65 18.50
C LYS A 205 20.05 -8.16 17.24
N LYS A 206 19.50 -7.25 16.45
CA LYS A 206 18.61 -7.55 15.31
C LYS A 206 19.15 -7.06 13.96
N GLY A 207 20.31 -6.41 13.93
CA GLY A 207 20.89 -5.80 12.74
C GLY A 207 20.17 -4.51 12.32
N LEU A 208 20.26 -4.16 11.04
CA LEU A 208 19.67 -2.96 10.49
C LEU A 208 18.13 -3.00 10.56
N PRO A 209 17.47 -1.87 10.90
CA PRO A 209 16.03 -1.79 10.85
C PRO A 209 15.54 -1.95 9.40
N THR A 210 14.54 -2.79 9.20
CA THR A 210 13.89 -2.97 7.89
C THR A 210 12.71 -2.03 7.73
N VAL A 211 12.32 -1.71 6.49
CA VAL A 211 11.11 -0.93 6.20
C VAL A 211 9.86 -1.64 6.78
N THR A 212 9.82 -2.97 6.73
CA THR A 212 8.74 -3.78 7.32
C THR A 212 8.63 -3.59 8.82
N PHE A 213 9.77 -3.59 9.53
CA PHE A 213 9.79 -3.32 10.97
C PHE A 213 9.30 -1.89 11.27
N MET A 214 9.81 -0.89 10.56
CA MET A 214 9.42 0.51 10.74
C MET A 214 7.93 0.73 10.48
N ALA A 215 7.39 0.13 9.43
CA ALA A 215 5.97 0.19 9.10
C ALA A 215 5.10 -0.47 10.20
N ALA A 216 5.51 -1.63 10.72
CA ALA A 216 4.81 -2.31 11.80
C ALA A 216 4.74 -1.47 13.10
N GLU A 217 5.84 -0.80 13.47
CA GLU A 217 5.87 0.09 14.65
C GLU A 217 4.96 1.32 14.49
N LEU A 218 4.70 1.72 13.25
CA LEU A 218 3.81 2.83 12.91
C LEU A 218 2.35 2.39 12.72
N ASN A 219 2.06 1.09 12.74
CA ASN A 219 0.78 0.48 12.35
C ASN A 219 0.37 0.83 10.91
N LEU A 220 1.32 0.72 9.99
CA LEU A 220 1.13 1.00 8.56
C LEU A 220 1.56 -0.20 7.71
N SER A 221 1.07 -0.27 6.48
CA SER A 221 1.57 -1.19 5.46
C SER A 221 3.04 -0.89 5.11
N THR A 222 3.77 -1.87 4.61
CA THR A 222 5.19 -1.68 4.26
C THR A 222 5.37 -0.64 3.15
N SER A 223 4.44 -0.53 2.22
CA SER A 223 4.51 0.37 1.07
C SER A 223 4.12 1.81 1.40
N TYR A 224 3.12 2.00 2.26
CA TYR A 224 2.57 3.33 2.55
C TYR A 224 3.60 4.35 3.09
N PRO A 225 4.44 4.04 4.11
CA PRO A 225 5.48 4.98 4.57
C PRO A 225 6.49 5.32 3.47
N SER A 226 6.83 4.35 2.60
CA SER A 226 7.76 4.60 1.49
C SER A 226 7.20 5.57 0.47
N ASP A 227 5.93 5.42 0.10
CA ASP A 227 5.26 6.31 -0.85
C ASP A 227 5.07 7.71 -0.25
N LEU A 228 4.63 7.78 1.00
CA LEU A 228 4.47 9.02 1.74
C LEU A 228 5.81 9.79 1.84
N LEU A 229 6.86 9.14 2.36
CA LEU A 229 8.19 9.74 2.50
C LEU A 229 8.73 10.20 1.15
N LYS A 230 8.58 9.39 0.10
CA LYS A 230 9.02 9.76 -1.25
C LYS A 230 8.27 10.96 -1.80
N GLN A 231 6.96 11.05 -1.55
CA GLN A 231 6.14 12.20 -1.98
C GLN A 231 6.55 13.50 -1.26
N GLU A 232 6.78 13.43 0.05
CA GLU A 232 7.05 14.60 0.90
C GLU A 232 8.52 15.05 0.87
N THR A 233 9.45 14.09 0.76
CA THR A 233 10.89 14.37 0.92
C THR A 233 11.72 14.05 -0.32
N GLY A 234 11.11 13.43 -1.34
CA GLY A 234 11.80 12.92 -2.52
C GLY A 234 12.57 11.60 -2.28
N LYS A 235 12.53 11.03 -1.06
CA LYS A 235 13.30 9.85 -0.65
C LYS A 235 12.41 8.77 -0.05
N THR A 236 12.66 7.53 -0.43
CA THR A 236 11.96 6.35 0.10
C THR A 236 12.30 6.06 1.56
N ALA A 237 11.51 5.22 2.24
CA ALA A 237 11.76 4.82 3.63
C ALA A 237 13.15 4.18 3.81
N ILE A 238 13.60 3.35 2.87
CA ILE A 238 14.93 2.74 2.95
C ILE A 238 16.04 3.80 2.80
N GLU A 239 15.86 4.81 1.95
CA GLU A 239 16.81 5.91 1.83
C GLU A 239 16.87 6.76 3.09
N HIS A 240 15.74 6.97 3.79
CA HIS A 240 15.72 7.62 5.11
C HIS A 240 16.49 6.82 6.16
N ILE A 241 16.34 5.49 6.20
CA ILE A 241 17.14 4.61 7.07
C ILE A 241 18.63 4.77 6.74
N HIS A 242 19.00 4.73 5.46
CA HIS A 242 20.39 4.90 5.03
C HIS A 242 20.97 6.26 5.44
N LEU A 243 20.22 7.34 5.25
CA LEU A 243 20.66 8.70 5.64
C LEU A 243 20.89 8.80 7.15
N PHE A 244 20.02 8.21 7.96
CA PHE A 244 20.19 8.16 9.40
C PHE A 244 21.48 7.40 9.79
N LEU A 245 21.68 6.21 9.21
CA LEU A 245 22.89 5.40 9.42
C LEU A 245 24.17 6.17 9.05
N ILE A 246 24.16 6.90 7.94
CA ILE A 246 25.28 7.71 7.51
C ILE A 246 25.54 8.88 8.46
N SER A 247 24.47 9.49 9.01
CA SER A 247 24.62 10.53 10.03
C SER A 247 25.30 10.00 11.30
N GLU A 248 24.83 8.84 11.81
CA GLU A 248 25.45 8.17 12.96
C GLU A 248 26.90 7.74 12.66
N ALA A 249 27.14 7.22 11.46
CA ALA A 249 28.49 6.85 11.04
C ALA A 249 29.45 8.04 11.04
N LYS A 250 29.01 9.21 10.55
CA LYS A 250 29.82 10.43 10.59
C LYS A 250 30.16 10.83 12.02
N HIS A 251 29.19 10.75 12.92
CA HIS A 251 29.38 11.05 14.34
C HIS A 251 30.42 10.10 14.96
N LEU A 252 30.29 8.79 14.73
CA LEU A 252 31.25 7.80 15.27
C LEU A 252 32.63 7.90 14.66
N LEU A 253 32.76 8.18 13.35
CA LEU A 253 34.06 8.36 12.68
C LEU A 253 34.84 9.55 13.21
N ASN A 254 34.12 10.59 13.69
CA ASN A 254 34.78 11.79 14.25
C ASN A 254 35.19 11.61 15.72
N ASN A 255 34.50 10.77 16.47
CA ASN A 255 34.61 10.73 17.93
C ASN A 255 35.20 9.43 18.49
N ALA A 256 35.46 8.41 17.68
CA ALA A 256 35.90 7.11 18.12
C ALA A 256 37.29 6.74 17.60
N ASP A 257 38.11 6.12 18.47
CA ASP A 257 39.37 5.43 18.07
C ASP A 257 39.09 4.13 17.28
N ALA A 258 37.79 3.75 17.19
CA ALA A 258 37.37 2.54 16.52
C ALA A 258 37.68 2.52 15.02
N THR A 259 37.95 1.33 14.51
CA THR A 259 38.17 1.09 13.08
C THR A 259 36.86 1.24 12.30
N VAL A 260 36.97 1.47 10.99
CA VAL A 260 35.78 1.53 10.11
C VAL A 260 34.95 0.25 10.16
N ALA A 261 35.57 -0.92 10.36
CA ALA A 261 34.88 -2.19 10.49
C ALA A 261 34.10 -2.28 11.81
N GLU A 262 34.66 -1.88 12.92
CA GLU A 262 34.01 -1.83 14.22
C GLU A 262 32.81 -0.87 14.21
N ILE A 263 32.95 0.29 13.59
CA ILE A 263 31.85 1.25 13.40
C ILE A 263 30.74 0.63 12.53
N ALA A 264 31.07 -0.07 11.45
CA ALA A 264 30.09 -0.75 10.63
C ALA A 264 29.29 -1.80 11.43
N TYR A 265 29.98 -2.63 12.23
CA TYR A 265 29.33 -3.62 13.09
C TYR A 265 28.46 -2.97 14.19
N SER A 266 28.93 -1.91 14.83
CA SER A 266 28.15 -1.17 15.84
C SER A 266 26.87 -0.54 15.28
N LEU A 267 26.88 -0.18 13.99
CA LEU A 267 25.71 0.32 13.25
C LEU A 267 24.84 -0.79 12.70
N GLY A 268 25.14 -2.08 12.98
CA GLY A 268 24.34 -3.23 12.58
C GLY A 268 24.59 -3.75 11.16
N PHE A 269 25.64 -3.32 10.50
CA PHE A 269 26.02 -3.89 9.21
C PHE A 269 26.76 -5.22 9.41
N GLU A 270 26.23 -6.29 8.84
CA GLU A 270 26.92 -7.58 8.83
C GLU A 270 28.13 -7.59 7.88
N ASN A 271 28.16 -6.67 6.91
CA ASN A 271 29.18 -6.60 5.87
C ASN A 271 29.82 -5.20 5.80
N PRO A 272 30.99 -4.96 6.44
CA PRO A 272 31.70 -3.67 6.37
C PRO A 272 32.01 -3.15 4.97
N PRO A 273 32.34 -3.97 3.95
CA PRO A 273 32.42 -3.52 2.56
C PRO A 273 31.12 -2.93 2.01
N TYR A 274 29.94 -3.46 2.39
CA TYR A 274 28.66 -2.87 2.00
C TYR A 274 28.47 -1.49 2.66
N PHE A 275 28.74 -1.37 3.96
CA PHE A 275 28.76 -0.08 4.65
C PHE A 275 29.65 0.95 3.94
N SER A 276 30.89 0.57 3.61
CA SER A 276 31.83 1.48 2.97
C SER A 276 31.36 1.97 1.59
N ARG A 277 30.72 1.10 0.82
CA ARG A 277 30.10 1.48 -0.47
C ARG A 277 28.91 2.43 -0.28
N LEU A 278 28.03 2.14 0.66
CA LEU A 278 26.88 2.98 0.99
C LEU A 278 27.35 4.35 1.46
N PHE A 279 28.30 4.40 2.39
CA PHE A 279 28.87 5.65 2.90
C PHE A 279 29.48 6.49 1.77
N LYS A 280 30.29 5.85 0.89
CA LYS A 280 30.90 6.55 -0.26
C LYS A 280 29.83 7.07 -1.24
N LYS A 281 28.77 6.30 -1.47
CA LYS A 281 27.64 6.72 -2.32
C LYS A 281 26.97 7.98 -1.79
N GLU A 282 26.71 8.03 -0.48
CA GLU A 282 25.95 9.13 0.15
C GLU A 282 26.82 10.35 0.51
N VAL A 283 28.10 10.15 0.79
CA VAL A 283 29.01 11.20 1.27
C VAL A 283 30.01 11.68 0.19
N GLY A 284 30.21 10.87 -0.86
CA GLY A 284 31.18 11.17 -1.94
C GLY A 284 32.59 10.63 -1.68
N VAL A 285 32.97 10.42 -0.41
CA VAL A 285 34.29 9.90 -0.02
C VAL A 285 34.16 8.63 0.82
N SER A 286 35.23 7.82 0.88
CA SER A 286 35.19 6.61 1.71
C SER A 286 35.22 6.95 3.21
N PRO A 287 34.74 6.05 4.11
CA PRO A 287 34.80 6.26 5.56
C PRO A 287 36.22 6.56 6.06
N ASN A 288 37.23 5.86 5.54
CA ASN A 288 38.63 6.09 5.88
C ASN A 288 39.15 7.49 5.46
N GLN A 289 38.73 7.95 4.28
CA GLN A 289 39.07 9.31 3.83
C GLN A 289 38.36 10.37 4.68
N TYR A 290 37.07 10.14 4.97
CA TYR A 290 36.29 11.02 5.82
C TYR A 290 36.94 11.17 7.22
N LYS A 291 37.29 10.05 7.87
CA LYS A 291 37.97 10.05 9.18
C LYS A 291 39.27 10.84 9.19
N LYS A 292 40.09 10.72 8.13
CA LYS A 292 41.38 11.47 8.02
C LYS A 292 41.17 12.97 7.87
N VAL A 293 40.12 13.40 7.14
CA VAL A 293 39.87 14.86 6.92
C VAL A 293 39.25 15.49 8.16
N SER A 294 38.51 14.77 8.96
CA SER A 294 37.83 15.27 10.17
C SER A 294 38.77 15.36 11.40
N LEU A 295 39.92 14.71 11.34
CA LEU A 295 40.93 14.73 12.43
C LEU A 295 42.05 15.74 12.20
N ASN A 296 42.03 16.47 11.06
CA ASN A 296 42.90 17.60 10.74
C ASN A 296 42.13 18.92 10.81
#